data_2fb271f7b285f168bc31d431a712c13d
#
_entry.id   2fb271f7b285f168bc31d431a712c13d
#
_cell.length_a   1.000
_cell.length_b   1.000
_cell.length_c   1.000
_cell.angle_alpha   90.00
_cell.angle_beta   90.00
_cell.angle_gamma   90.00
#
_symmetry.space_group_name_H-M   'P 1'
#
loop_
_entity.id
_entity.type
_entity.pdbx_description
1 polymer ?
#
loop_
_entity_poly.entity_id
_entity_poly.type
_entity_poly.pdbx_seq_one_letter_code
_entity_poly.pdbx_strand_id
1 'polypeptide(L)'
;MSMLKGAANGLASAISFGLIPLFTLPVLSGGMSMDSLICYRFSLAALFVAILMLIKKESFRITKSDVPLLILVAIFYDISSLFLLWAYDFLGSGLATILHFTYPILTTLIMMAFFKEKASWPKIVAILMAVAGVAVLSIQKGGNVSLAGVAIAVLSGLGYASYMVSINVSSRIKNLKGLKLTFYVFLIGDLFLIANSYITGTGIQPINGTSDIVNLLLLVIVCTIISNQTLIVSIKNIGSVRASVLGAMEPVTAVVVGLLVFGESLTVKSAIGMLIILAAVVIIILSGNRKGEI
;
A
#
# COMPACT_ATOMS: atom_id res chain seq x y z
N MET A 1 16.09 -5.59 -16.92
CA MET A 1 16.32 -5.88 -15.47
C MET A 1 15.51 -7.15 -15.14
N SER A 2 16.01 -8.04 -14.29
CA SER A 2 15.43 -9.37 -14.16
C SER A 2 14.10 -9.40 -13.41
N MET A 3 13.18 -10.27 -13.83
CA MET A 3 11.94 -10.63 -13.14
C MET A 3 12.17 -10.86 -11.63
N LEU A 4 13.26 -11.57 -11.29
CA LEU A 4 13.64 -11.86 -9.91
C LEU A 4 13.85 -10.60 -9.07
N LYS A 5 14.51 -9.56 -9.63
CA LYS A 5 14.69 -8.28 -8.92
C LYS A 5 13.36 -7.58 -8.65
N GLY A 6 12.45 -7.60 -9.62
CA GLY A 6 11.11 -7.03 -9.46
C GLY A 6 10.29 -7.76 -8.41
N ALA A 7 10.32 -9.09 -8.43
CA ALA A 7 9.61 -9.92 -7.45
C ALA A 7 10.19 -9.74 -6.03
N ALA A 8 11.51 -9.77 -5.87
CA ALA A 8 12.16 -9.55 -4.57
C ALA A 8 11.81 -8.17 -3.97
N ASN A 9 11.80 -7.11 -4.80
CA ASN A 9 11.37 -5.79 -4.34
C ASN A 9 9.87 -5.75 -4.00
N GLY A 10 9.02 -6.45 -4.75
CA GLY A 10 7.58 -6.53 -4.44
C GLY A 10 7.34 -7.23 -3.11
N LEU A 11 8.03 -8.33 -2.84
CA LEU A 11 7.96 -9.02 -1.55
C LEU A 11 8.51 -8.14 -0.41
N ALA A 12 9.65 -7.48 -0.61
CA ALA A 12 10.22 -6.57 0.38
C ALA A 12 9.25 -5.42 0.70
N SER A 13 8.59 -4.86 -0.31
CA SER A 13 7.55 -3.86 -0.13
C SER A 13 6.40 -4.38 0.73
N ALA A 14 5.82 -5.51 0.34
CA ALA A 14 4.68 -6.10 1.01
C ALA A 14 4.99 -6.48 2.47
N ILE A 15 6.14 -7.09 2.73
CA ILE A 15 6.58 -7.40 4.08
C ILE A 15 6.73 -6.12 4.89
N SER A 16 7.38 -5.08 4.35
CA SER A 16 7.56 -3.80 5.03
C SER A 16 6.23 -3.12 5.34
N PHE A 17 5.26 -3.14 4.42
CA PHE A 17 3.89 -2.66 4.68
C PHE A 17 3.18 -3.49 5.73
N GLY A 18 3.32 -4.80 5.70
CA GLY A 18 2.72 -5.71 6.68
C GLY A 18 3.21 -5.50 8.13
N LEU A 19 4.33 -4.79 8.33
CA LEU A 19 4.81 -4.38 9.65
C LEU A 19 4.11 -3.13 10.19
N ILE A 20 3.21 -2.48 9.45
CA ILE A 20 2.49 -1.27 9.90
C ILE A 20 1.86 -1.46 11.29
N PRO A 21 1.10 -2.53 11.58
CA PRO A 21 0.48 -2.72 12.89
C PRO A 21 1.50 -2.73 14.05
N LEU A 22 2.70 -3.25 13.82
CA LEU A 22 3.76 -3.31 14.81
C LEU A 22 4.10 -1.93 15.39
N PHE A 23 4.10 -0.90 14.54
CA PHE A 23 4.50 0.44 14.92
C PHE A 23 3.33 1.40 15.12
N THR A 24 2.15 1.11 14.55
CA THR A 24 0.97 1.96 14.71
C THR A 24 0.20 1.67 15.98
N LEU A 25 0.01 0.39 16.33
CA LEU A 25 -0.81 0.01 17.48
C LEU A 25 -0.31 0.60 18.81
N PRO A 26 1.02 0.61 19.12
CA PRO A 26 1.50 1.27 20.34
C PRO A 26 1.20 2.77 20.38
N VAL A 27 1.33 3.48 19.26
CA VAL A 27 1.07 4.93 19.18
C VAL A 27 -0.43 5.24 19.34
N LEU A 28 -1.29 4.46 18.69
CA LEU A 28 -2.75 4.62 18.80
C LEU A 28 -3.25 4.27 20.20
N SER A 29 -2.70 3.23 20.85
CA SER A 29 -3.03 2.87 22.23
C SER A 29 -2.56 3.94 23.23
N GLY A 30 -1.55 4.74 22.88
CA GLY A 30 -1.10 5.93 23.59
C GLY A 30 -2.05 7.14 23.48
N GLY A 31 -3.13 7.03 22.68
CA GLY A 31 -4.17 8.07 22.55
C GLY A 31 -4.00 8.98 21.33
N MET A 32 -3.01 8.77 20.47
CA MET A 32 -2.89 9.52 19.22
C MET A 32 -4.02 9.15 18.25
N SER A 33 -4.65 10.15 17.63
CA SER A 33 -5.65 9.90 16.58
C SER A 33 -5.00 9.34 15.31
N MET A 34 -5.75 8.57 14.54
CA MET A 34 -5.31 8.01 13.27
C MET A 34 -4.96 9.11 12.25
N ASP A 35 -5.74 10.20 12.21
CA ASP A 35 -5.48 11.35 11.34
C ASP A 35 -4.13 11.99 11.65
N SER A 36 -3.81 12.21 12.93
CA SER A 36 -2.52 12.76 13.37
C SER A 36 -1.36 11.82 13.00
N LEU A 37 -1.55 10.52 13.21
CA LEU A 37 -0.54 9.51 12.88
C LEU A 37 -0.21 9.52 11.38
N ILE A 38 -1.22 9.62 10.50
CA ILE A 38 -0.99 9.68 9.04
C ILE A 38 -0.34 10.98 8.63
N CYS A 39 -0.76 12.11 9.19
CA CYS A 39 -0.09 13.40 8.93
C CYS A 39 1.39 13.32 9.30
N TYR A 40 1.74 12.84 10.50
CA TYR A 40 3.14 12.64 10.87
C TYR A 40 3.87 11.66 9.95
N ARG A 41 3.21 10.56 9.58
CA ARG A 41 3.77 9.57 8.67
C ARG A 41 4.16 10.19 7.32
N PHE A 42 3.32 11.02 6.73
CA PHE A 42 3.58 11.62 5.42
C PHE A 42 4.54 12.80 5.50
N SER A 43 4.37 13.69 6.49
CA SER A 43 5.28 14.82 6.73
C SER A 43 6.71 14.35 6.95
N LEU A 44 6.90 13.38 7.86
CA LEU A 44 8.24 12.85 8.15
C LEU A 44 8.79 12.06 6.95
N ALA A 45 7.95 11.33 6.20
CA ALA A 45 8.40 10.64 5.00
C ALA A 45 8.88 11.63 3.94
N ALA A 46 8.13 12.71 3.68
CA ALA A 46 8.55 13.76 2.75
C ALA A 46 9.86 14.41 3.20
N LEU A 47 9.98 14.73 4.50
CA LEU A 47 11.19 15.31 5.08
C LEU A 47 12.42 14.40 4.92
N PHE A 48 12.30 13.13 5.33
CA PHE A 48 13.43 12.19 5.23
C PHE A 48 13.82 11.90 3.78
N VAL A 49 12.84 11.77 2.88
CA VAL A 49 13.15 11.60 1.45
C VAL A 49 13.81 12.85 0.88
N ALA A 50 13.40 14.06 1.30
CA ALA A 50 14.08 15.30 0.91
C ALA A 50 15.54 15.31 1.36
N ILE A 51 15.80 14.93 2.62
CA ILE A 51 17.18 14.80 3.14
C ILE A 51 17.99 13.78 2.33
N LEU A 52 17.41 12.61 2.04
CA LEU A 52 18.07 11.59 1.21
C LEU A 52 18.36 12.09 -0.20
N MET A 53 17.47 12.88 -0.80
CA MET A 53 17.70 13.50 -2.11
C MET A 53 18.85 14.51 -2.06
N LEU A 54 18.94 15.33 -1.00
CA LEU A 54 20.06 16.26 -0.78
C LEU A 54 21.38 15.52 -0.63
N ILE A 55 21.44 14.48 0.20
CA ILE A 55 22.65 13.66 0.41
C ILE A 55 23.10 13.01 -0.92
N LYS A 56 22.14 12.47 -1.69
CA LYS A 56 22.42 11.86 -2.99
C LYS A 56 22.61 12.87 -4.13
N LYS A 57 22.57 14.17 -3.83
CA LYS A 57 22.63 15.26 -4.81
C LYS A 57 21.63 15.09 -5.96
N GLU A 58 20.42 14.57 -5.64
CA GLU A 58 19.34 14.44 -6.60
C GLU A 58 18.58 15.75 -6.73
N SER A 59 18.29 16.16 -7.97
CA SER A 59 17.59 17.40 -8.25
C SER A 59 16.10 17.30 -7.91
N PHE A 60 15.57 18.28 -7.19
CA PHE A 60 14.12 18.47 -6.96
C PHE A 60 13.39 19.04 -8.19
N ARG A 61 14.12 19.48 -9.23
CA ARG A 61 13.49 20.10 -10.40
C ARG A 61 12.53 19.12 -11.08
N ILE A 62 11.31 19.59 -11.34
CA ILE A 62 10.28 18.93 -12.15
C ILE A 62 9.88 19.86 -13.26
N THR A 63 9.36 19.33 -14.36
CA THR A 63 8.82 20.14 -15.44
C THR A 63 7.37 20.54 -15.12
N LYS A 64 6.91 21.68 -15.66
CA LYS A 64 5.50 22.10 -15.48
C LYS A 64 4.51 21.03 -15.91
N SER A 65 4.88 20.19 -16.86
CA SER A 65 4.06 19.08 -17.36
C SER A 65 4.07 17.86 -16.45
N ASP A 66 4.99 17.75 -15.48
CA ASP A 66 5.00 16.67 -14.49
C ASP A 66 4.05 16.98 -13.32
N VAL A 67 3.82 18.26 -13.03
CA VAL A 67 3.01 18.71 -11.88
C VAL A 67 1.60 18.08 -11.85
N PRO A 68 0.78 18.18 -12.91
CA PRO A 68 -0.57 17.60 -12.86
C PRO A 68 -0.55 16.08 -12.71
N LEU A 69 0.44 15.40 -13.28
CA LEU A 69 0.59 13.96 -13.11
C LEU A 69 0.99 13.57 -11.67
N LEU A 70 1.90 14.34 -11.06
CA LEU A 70 2.30 14.11 -9.66
C LEU A 70 1.14 14.37 -8.71
N ILE A 71 0.35 15.43 -8.94
CA ILE A 71 -0.86 15.70 -8.16
C ILE A 71 -1.85 14.54 -8.30
N LEU A 72 -2.10 14.06 -9.52
CA LEU A 72 -3.01 12.95 -9.76
C LEU A 72 -2.56 11.67 -9.04
N VAL A 73 -1.27 11.35 -9.11
CA VAL A 73 -0.68 10.16 -8.46
C VAL A 73 -0.74 10.30 -6.94
N ALA A 74 -0.51 11.50 -6.40
CA ALA A 74 -0.65 11.78 -4.97
C ALA A 74 -2.12 11.62 -4.51
N ILE A 75 -3.07 12.20 -5.25
CA ILE A 75 -4.50 12.06 -4.97
C ILE A 75 -4.94 10.59 -4.94
N PHE A 76 -4.49 9.76 -5.88
CA PHE A 76 -4.80 8.34 -5.87
C PHE A 76 -4.26 7.62 -4.64
N TYR A 77 -3.05 7.98 -4.20
CA TYR A 77 -2.47 7.42 -2.99
C TYR A 77 -3.21 7.88 -1.72
N ASP A 78 -3.62 9.16 -1.68
CA ASP A 78 -4.34 9.74 -0.55
C ASP A 78 -5.77 9.20 -0.44
N ILE A 79 -6.49 9.10 -1.56
CA ILE A 79 -7.81 8.44 -1.61
C ILE A 79 -7.68 7.02 -1.06
N SER A 80 -6.63 6.30 -1.46
CA SER A 80 -6.39 4.96 -0.93
C SER A 80 -6.23 4.98 0.59
N SER A 81 -5.40 5.86 1.10
CA SER A 81 -5.07 5.91 2.53
C SER A 81 -6.23 6.40 3.39
N LEU A 82 -6.85 7.52 3.02
CA LEU A 82 -7.97 8.12 3.77
C LEU A 82 -9.22 7.24 3.75
N PHE A 83 -9.59 6.73 2.58
CA PHE A 83 -10.81 5.93 2.47
C PHE A 83 -10.67 4.59 3.17
N LEU A 84 -9.46 4.01 3.23
CA LEU A 84 -9.23 2.81 4.03
C LEU A 84 -9.49 3.08 5.51
N LEU A 85 -9.00 4.22 6.02
CA LEU A 85 -9.24 4.61 7.41
C LEU A 85 -10.73 4.84 7.70
N TRP A 86 -11.41 5.62 6.86
CA TRP A 86 -12.85 5.83 7.01
C TRP A 86 -13.63 4.52 6.94
N ALA A 87 -13.19 3.59 6.09
CA ALA A 87 -13.82 2.26 6.03
C ALA A 87 -13.67 1.48 7.34
N TYR A 88 -12.60 1.68 8.12
CA TYR A 88 -12.44 1.04 9.42
C TYR A 88 -13.52 1.43 10.42
N ASP A 89 -13.97 2.68 10.39
CA ASP A 89 -15.05 3.16 11.28
C ASP A 89 -16.41 2.50 10.96
N PHE A 90 -16.65 2.17 9.68
CA PHE A 90 -17.91 1.54 9.24
C PHE A 90 -17.91 0.02 9.30
N LEU A 91 -16.77 -0.62 9.08
CA LEU A 91 -16.68 -2.06 8.82
C LEU A 91 -15.77 -2.81 9.80
N GLY A 92 -14.98 -2.07 10.58
CA GLY A 92 -13.84 -2.61 11.30
C GLY A 92 -12.66 -2.92 10.37
N SER A 93 -11.47 -3.06 10.94
CA SER A 93 -10.21 -3.18 10.18
C SER A 93 -10.16 -4.44 9.29
N GLY A 94 -10.68 -5.57 9.76
CA GLY A 94 -10.63 -6.84 9.02
C GLY A 94 -11.39 -6.79 7.70
N LEU A 95 -12.69 -6.43 7.74
CA LEU A 95 -13.53 -6.41 6.54
C LEU A 95 -13.13 -5.28 5.57
N ALA A 96 -12.78 -4.11 6.10
CA ALA A 96 -12.31 -3.01 5.28
C ALA A 96 -11.00 -3.37 4.53
N THR A 97 -10.06 -4.06 5.19
CA THR A 97 -8.82 -4.53 4.55
C THR A 97 -9.09 -5.56 3.47
N ILE A 98 -10.04 -6.50 3.66
CA ILE A 98 -10.44 -7.43 2.59
C ILE A 98 -10.93 -6.69 1.36
N LEU A 99 -11.84 -5.73 1.58
CA LEU A 99 -12.43 -4.98 0.49
C LEU A 99 -11.42 -4.07 -0.20
N HIS A 100 -10.53 -3.43 0.57
CA HIS A 100 -9.38 -2.72 0.01
C HIS A 100 -8.51 -3.65 -0.84
N PHE A 101 -8.27 -4.88 -0.39
CA PHE A 101 -7.46 -5.87 -1.09
C PHE A 101 -8.11 -6.40 -2.39
N THR A 102 -9.22 -5.82 -2.84
CA THR A 102 -9.72 -6.00 -4.21
C THR A 102 -8.84 -5.26 -5.25
N TYR A 103 -7.89 -4.42 -4.81
CA TYR A 103 -7.02 -3.65 -5.71
C TYR A 103 -6.24 -4.49 -6.74
N PRO A 104 -5.83 -5.76 -6.54
CA PRO A 104 -5.22 -6.56 -7.61
C PRO A 104 -6.20 -6.86 -8.76
N ILE A 105 -7.48 -7.09 -8.44
CA ILE A 105 -8.53 -7.26 -9.45
C ILE A 105 -8.72 -5.95 -10.20
N LEU A 106 -8.87 -4.84 -9.47
CA LEU A 106 -9.07 -3.51 -10.06
C LEU A 106 -7.88 -3.07 -10.93
N THR A 107 -6.65 -3.32 -10.48
CA THR A 107 -5.44 -3.08 -11.26
C THR A 107 -5.48 -3.84 -12.58
N THR A 108 -5.87 -5.11 -12.54
CA THR A 108 -5.96 -5.95 -13.74
C THR A 108 -7.06 -5.46 -14.68
N LEU A 109 -8.22 -5.13 -14.15
CA LEU A 109 -9.33 -4.60 -14.94
C LEU A 109 -8.97 -3.28 -15.63
N ILE A 110 -8.33 -2.35 -14.90
CA ILE A 110 -7.85 -1.08 -15.48
C ILE A 110 -6.84 -1.35 -16.60
N MET A 111 -5.87 -2.23 -16.37
CA MET A 111 -4.85 -2.56 -17.37
C MET A 111 -5.44 -3.23 -18.61
N MET A 112 -6.45 -4.09 -18.45
CA MET A 112 -7.16 -4.72 -19.58
C MET A 112 -8.03 -3.72 -20.33
N ALA A 113 -8.83 -2.92 -19.62
CA ALA A 113 -9.84 -2.05 -20.22
C ALA A 113 -9.21 -0.86 -20.94
N PHE A 114 -8.22 -0.20 -20.35
CA PHE A 114 -7.65 1.04 -20.85
C PHE A 114 -6.32 0.88 -21.57
N PHE A 115 -5.53 -0.15 -21.23
CA PHE A 115 -4.17 -0.34 -21.75
C PHE A 115 -4.02 -1.62 -22.57
N LYS A 116 -5.13 -2.33 -22.83
CA LYS A 116 -5.17 -3.54 -23.69
C LYS A 116 -4.21 -4.66 -23.23
N GLU A 117 -3.82 -4.67 -21.96
CA GLU A 117 -3.00 -5.75 -21.42
C GLU A 117 -3.82 -7.04 -21.37
N LYS A 118 -3.27 -8.13 -21.92
CA LYS A 118 -3.91 -9.46 -21.84
C LYS A 118 -3.59 -10.09 -20.48
N ALA A 119 -4.62 -10.44 -19.73
CA ALA A 119 -4.44 -11.25 -18.54
C ALA A 119 -4.27 -12.72 -18.94
N SER A 120 -3.12 -13.31 -18.61
CA SER A 120 -2.94 -14.74 -18.76
C SER A 120 -3.69 -15.51 -17.66
N TRP A 121 -4.12 -16.73 -17.97
CA TRP A 121 -4.83 -17.57 -17.01
C TRP A 121 -4.11 -17.74 -15.66
N PRO A 122 -2.79 -17.95 -15.59
CA PRO A 122 -2.08 -18.00 -14.31
C PRO A 122 -2.16 -16.72 -13.50
N LYS A 123 -2.17 -15.54 -14.16
CA LYS A 123 -2.37 -14.24 -13.45
C LYS A 123 -3.76 -14.16 -12.83
N ILE A 124 -4.80 -14.55 -13.57
CA ILE A 124 -6.18 -14.55 -13.07
C ILE A 124 -6.32 -15.48 -11.87
N VAL A 125 -5.81 -16.70 -11.96
CA VAL A 125 -5.83 -17.67 -10.87
C VAL A 125 -5.10 -17.13 -9.64
N ALA A 126 -3.90 -16.57 -9.81
CA ALA A 126 -3.12 -16.00 -8.70
C ALA A 126 -3.87 -14.83 -8.01
N ILE A 127 -4.53 -13.96 -8.79
CA ILE A 127 -5.32 -12.85 -8.25
C ILE A 127 -6.50 -13.39 -7.41
N LEU A 128 -7.26 -14.33 -7.96
CA LEU A 128 -8.42 -14.90 -7.26
C LEU A 128 -8.00 -15.64 -5.98
N MET A 129 -6.90 -16.38 -6.03
CA MET A 129 -6.33 -17.04 -4.85
C MET A 129 -5.86 -16.02 -3.80
N ALA A 130 -5.16 -14.95 -4.20
CA ALA A 130 -4.71 -13.92 -3.29
C ALA A 130 -5.88 -13.26 -2.56
N VAL A 131 -6.92 -12.85 -3.30
CA VAL A 131 -8.14 -12.26 -2.73
C VAL A 131 -8.87 -13.25 -1.82
N ALA A 132 -9.02 -14.51 -2.24
CA ALA A 132 -9.66 -15.54 -1.42
C ALA A 132 -8.87 -15.80 -0.12
N GLY A 133 -7.54 -15.87 -0.20
CA GLY A 133 -6.67 -16.06 0.96
C GLY A 133 -6.78 -14.90 1.95
N VAL A 134 -6.78 -13.65 1.47
CA VAL A 134 -7.00 -12.46 2.32
C VAL A 134 -8.40 -12.47 2.94
N ALA A 135 -9.42 -12.85 2.17
CA ALA A 135 -10.77 -12.99 2.71
C ALA A 135 -10.83 -14.01 3.86
N VAL A 136 -10.19 -15.18 3.70
CA VAL A 136 -10.12 -16.21 4.76
C VAL A 136 -9.40 -15.69 6.01
N LEU A 137 -8.31 -14.90 5.86
CA LEU A 137 -7.59 -14.30 7.00
C LEU A 137 -8.46 -13.33 7.79
N SER A 138 -9.29 -12.56 7.12
CA SER A 138 -9.89 -11.35 7.69
C SER A 138 -11.37 -11.52 8.10
N ILE A 139 -12.04 -12.64 7.74
CA ILE A 139 -13.45 -12.88 8.14
C ILE A 139 -13.54 -13.10 9.65
N GLN A 140 -13.99 -12.07 10.34
CA GLN A 140 -14.46 -12.14 11.73
C GLN A 140 -15.97 -12.35 11.77
N LYS A 141 -16.49 -13.05 12.81
CA LYS A 141 -17.91 -13.31 12.95
C LYS A 141 -18.68 -12.06 13.37
N GLY A 142 -19.71 -11.69 12.60
CA GLY A 142 -20.91 -11.00 13.04
C GLY A 142 -20.84 -9.47 13.07
N GLY A 143 -21.62 -8.83 12.21
CA GLY A 143 -21.98 -7.41 12.24
C GLY A 143 -22.84 -7.05 11.02
N ASN A 144 -23.72 -6.07 11.16
CA ASN A 144 -24.42 -5.48 10.02
C ASN A 144 -23.39 -4.77 9.13
N VAL A 145 -23.28 -5.21 7.89
CA VAL A 145 -22.32 -4.65 6.92
C VAL A 145 -22.88 -3.33 6.38
N SER A 146 -22.21 -2.22 6.66
CA SER A 146 -22.55 -0.92 6.11
C SER A 146 -22.25 -0.85 4.62
N LEU A 147 -23.25 -0.61 3.77
CA LEU A 147 -23.07 -0.45 2.33
C LEU A 147 -22.14 0.76 2.00
N ALA A 148 -22.26 1.84 2.76
CA ALA A 148 -21.38 3.00 2.64
C ALA A 148 -19.92 2.62 2.94
N GLY A 149 -19.67 1.85 4.01
CA GLY A 149 -18.35 1.34 4.34
C GLY A 149 -17.77 0.46 3.24
N VAL A 150 -18.60 -0.43 2.65
CA VAL A 150 -18.18 -1.27 1.50
C VAL A 150 -17.75 -0.39 0.31
N ALA A 151 -18.57 0.60 -0.06
CA ALA A 151 -18.26 1.48 -1.16
C ALA A 151 -16.94 2.26 -0.92
N ILE A 152 -16.75 2.81 0.29
CA ILE A 152 -15.54 3.53 0.68
C ILE A 152 -14.31 2.61 0.63
N ALA A 153 -14.40 1.38 1.15
CA ALA A 153 -13.29 0.43 1.13
C ALA A 153 -12.89 0.02 -0.30
N VAL A 154 -13.87 -0.21 -1.19
CA VAL A 154 -13.61 -0.52 -2.61
C VAL A 154 -13.02 0.69 -3.34
N LEU A 155 -13.49 1.91 -3.06
CA LEU A 155 -12.90 3.14 -3.59
C LEU A 155 -11.46 3.35 -3.12
N SER A 156 -11.15 2.98 -1.87
CA SER A 156 -9.76 2.93 -1.38
C SER A 156 -8.90 1.98 -2.23
N GLY A 157 -9.39 0.76 -2.48
CA GLY A 157 -8.72 -0.19 -3.38
C GLY A 157 -8.55 0.34 -4.81
N LEU A 158 -9.54 1.06 -5.34
CA LEU A 158 -9.47 1.70 -6.66
C LEU A 158 -8.41 2.81 -6.69
N GLY A 159 -8.32 3.61 -5.62
CA GLY A 159 -7.26 4.62 -5.47
C GLY A 159 -5.88 3.96 -5.55
N TYR A 160 -5.65 2.89 -4.78
CA TYR A 160 -4.36 2.19 -4.79
C TYR A 160 -4.04 1.53 -6.14
N ALA A 161 -5.04 0.89 -6.77
CA ALA A 161 -4.90 0.34 -8.11
C ALA A 161 -4.51 1.43 -9.13
N SER A 162 -5.18 2.58 -9.08
CA SER A 162 -4.90 3.73 -9.96
C SER A 162 -3.51 4.31 -9.74
N TYR A 163 -3.05 4.39 -8.49
CA TYR A 163 -1.68 4.75 -8.14
C TYR A 163 -0.67 3.80 -8.79
N MET A 164 -0.83 2.49 -8.61
CA MET A 164 0.08 1.49 -9.16
C MET A 164 0.09 1.47 -10.69
N VAL A 165 -1.09 1.61 -11.31
CA VAL A 165 -1.23 1.69 -12.78
C VAL A 165 -0.55 2.95 -13.31
N SER A 166 -0.74 4.10 -12.66
CA SER A 166 -0.11 5.36 -13.08
C SER A 166 1.41 5.28 -13.12
N ILE A 167 2.04 4.60 -12.15
CA ILE A 167 3.49 4.36 -12.15
C ILE A 167 3.90 3.43 -13.30
N ASN A 168 3.06 2.45 -13.65
CA ASN A 168 3.37 1.49 -14.69
C ASN A 168 3.27 2.08 -16.10
N VAL A 169 2.20 2.83 -16.38
CA VAL A 169 1.83 3.24 -17.75
C VAL A 169 2.33 4.62 -18.13
N SER A 170 2.46 5.55 -17.21
CA SER A 170 2.93 6.90 -17.49
C SER A 170 4.43 6.92 -17.75
N SER A 171 4.86 7.14 -18.98
CA SER A 171 6.27 7.26 -19.33
C SER A 171 6.99 8.34 -18.52
N ARG A 172 6.33 9.46 -18.24
CA ARG A 172 6.89 10.55 -17.42
C ARG A 172 7.12 10.12 -15.98
N ILE A 173 6.11 9.53 -15.33
CA ILE A 173 6.21 9.02 -13.96
C ILE A 173 7.23 7.88 -13.87
N LYS A 174 7.22 6.97 -14.85
CA LYS A 174 8.17 5.85 -14.91
C LYS A 174 9.63 6.31 -15.01
N ASN A 175 9.89 7.42 -15.70
CA ASN A 175 11.23 7.99 -15.87
C ASN A 175 11.70 8.81 -14.67
N LEU A 176 10.80 9.23 -13.77
CA LEU A 176 11.23 9.88 -12.53
C LEU A 176 12.00 8.89 -11.66
N LYS A 177 13.04 9.38 -10.98
CA LYS A 177 13.73 8.60 -9.95
C LYS A 177 12.75 8.27 -8.82
N GLY A 178 12.87 7.08 -8.23
CA GLY A 178 11.98 6.61 -7.18
C GLY A 178 11.87 7.59 -6.00
N LEU A 179 13.01 8.12 -5.51
CA LEU A 179 13.03 9.10 -4.41
C LEU A 179 12.25 10.37 -4.76
N LYS A 180 12.44 10.90 -5.98
CA LYS A 180 11.72 12.10 -6.42
C LYS A 180 10.21 11.86 -6.49
N LEU A 181 9.78 10.73 -7.04
CA LEU A 181 8.36 10.37 -7.08
C LEU A 181 7.78 10.25 -5.67
N THR A 182 8.45 9.53 -4.78
CA THR A 182 8.03 9.35 -3.39
C THR A 182 7.98 10.70 -2.65
N PHE A 183 8.97 11.56 -2.83
CA PHE A 183 8.97 12.89 -2.23
C PHE A 183 7.72 13.69 -2.59
N TYR A 184 7.42 13.80 -3.89
CA TYR A 184 6.27 14.59 -4.32
C TYR A 184 4.93 13.96 -3.97
N VAL A 185 4.80 12.62 -4.00
CA VAL A 185 3.58 11.93 -3.58
C VAL A 185 3.30 12.21 -2.11
N PHE A 186 4.28 12.07 -1.22
CA PHE A 186 4.06 12.33 0.20
C PHE A 186 3.93 13.81 0.53
N LEU A 187 4.69 14.70 -0.13
CA LEU A 187 4.56 16.14 0.10
C LEU A 187 3.17 16.67 -0.31
N ILE A 188 2.71 16.28 -1.49
CA ILE A 188 1.39 16.72 -1.99
C ILE A 188 0.28 16.08 -1.15
N GLY A 189 0.41 14.79 -0.85
CA GLY A 189 -0.54 14.07 -0.01
C GLY A 189 -0.64 14.65 1.39
N ASP A 190 0.48 14.97 2.02
CA ASP A 190 0.52 15.60 3.34
C ASP A 190 -0.22 16.95 3.35
N LEU A 191 -0.06 17.75 2.31
CA LEU A 191 -0.81 19.02 2.19
C LEU A 191 -2.33 18.79 2.16
N PHE A 192 -2.81 17.74 1.47
CA PHE A 192 -4.22 17.38 1.48
C PHE A 192 -4.67 16.86 2.83
N LEU A 193 -3.89 16.04 3.51
CA LEU A 193 -4.20 15.49 4.83
C LEU A 193 -4.27 16.59 5.89
N ILE A 194 -3.29 17.50 5.90
CA ILE A 194 -3.27 18.66 6.79
C ILE A 194 -4.49 19.53 6.52
N ALA A 195 -4.78 19.86 5.27
CA ALA A 195 -5.95 20.65 4.92
C ALA A 195 -7.25 19.97 5.38
N ASN A 196 -7.40 18.66 5.18
CA ASN A 196 -8.53 17.88 5.65
C ASN A 196 -8.67 17.94 7.17
N SER A 197 -7.59 17.77 7.92
CA SER A 197 -7.58 17.83 9.39
C SER A 197 -8.05 19.17 9.92
N TYR A 198 -7.68 20.28 9.26
CA TYR A 198 -8.16 21.62 9.63
C TYR A 198 -9.62 21.85 9.25
N ILE A 199 -10.07 21.36 8.09
CA ILE A 199 -11.46 21.50 7.61
C ILE A 199 -12.41 20.70 8.50
N THR A 200 -12.04 19.50 8.91
CA THR A 200 -12.85 18.65 9.79
C THR A 200 -12.77 19.04 11.27
N GLY A 201 -11.83 19.92 11.63
CA GLY A 201 -11.65 20.38 13.02
C GLY A 201 -11.00 19.33 13.93
N THR A 202 -10.49 18.21 13.38
CA THR A 202 -9.81 17.17 14.17
C THR A 202 -8.47 17.64 14.72
N GLY A 203 -7.78 18.55 14.01
CA GLY A 203 -6.46 19.06 14.39
C GLY A 203 -5.37 17.98 14.36
N ILE A 204 -4.12 18.39 14.57
CA ILE A 204 -2.99 17.47 14.70
C ILE A 204 -2.58 17.41 16.17
N GLN A 205 -2.67 16.24 16.77
CA GLN A 205 -2.31 16.01 18.16
C GLN A 205 -0.78 15.99 18.35
N PRO A 206 -0.25 16.49 19.46
CA PRO A 206 1.18 16.43 19.76
C PRO A 206 1.65 14.98 19.96
N ILE A 207 2.93 14.73 19.69
CA ILE A 207 3.57 13.43 19.96
C ILE A 207 3.87 13.35 21.46
N ASN A 208 3.41 12.28 22.11
CA ASN A 208 3.52 12.09 23.55
C ASN A 208 4.57 11.00 23.87
N GLY A 209 5.79 11.45 24.14
CA GLY A 209 6.82 10.56 24.68
C GLY A 209 7.77 9.93 23.64
N THR A 210 8.87 9.36 24.17
CA THR A 210 9.95 8.78 23.35
C THR A 210 9.51 7.53 22.60
N SER A 211 8.59 6.74 23.17
CA SER A 211 8.07 5.54 22.53
C SER A 211 7.34 5.87 21.23
N ASP A 212 6.51 6.91 21.23
CA ASP A 212 5.76 7.34 20.04
C ASP A 212 6.71 7.84 18.94
N ILE A 213 7.75 8.60 19.35
CA ILE A 213 8.78 9.07 18.40
C ILE A 213 9.48 7.88 17.73
N VAL A 214 9.92 6.88 18.49
CA VAL A 214 10.61 5.69 17.95
C VAL A 214 9.69 4.92 17.02
N ASN A 215 8.45 4.65 17.43
CA ASN A 215 7.49 3.93 16.60
C ASN A 215 7.14 4.69 15.31
N LEU A 216 6.94 6.01 15.38
CA LEU A 216 6.72 6.85 14.21
C LEU A 216 7.92 6.84 13.26
N LEU A 217 9.15 6.92 13.77
CA LEU A 217 10.35 6.86 12.94
C LEU A 217 10.49 5.52 12.23
N LEU A 218 10.26 4.41 12.93
CA LEU A 218 10.27 3.07 12.33
C LEU A 218 9.14 2.88 11.30
N LEU A 219 7.94 3.37 11.61
CA LEU A 219 6.81 3.39 10.68
C LEU A 219 7.17 4.16 9.40
N VAL A 220 7.79 5.33 9.54
CA VAL A 220 8.17 6.18 8.40
C VAL A 220 9.27 5.54 7.57
N ILE A 221 10.34 5.08 8.21
CA ILE A 221 11.51 4.56 7.47
C ILE A 221 11.19 3.20 6.85
N VAL A 222 10.69 2.25 7.64
CA VAL A 222 10.48 0.87 7.19
C VAL A 222 9.20 0.74 6.39
N CYS A 223 8.06 1.12 7.00
CA CYS A 223 6.76 0.83 6.42
C CYS A 223 6.30 1.87 5.39
N THR A 224 6.99 3.00 5.27
CA THR A 224 6.61 4.04 4.32
C THR A 224 7.68 4.25 3.26
N ILE A 225 8.91 4.63 3.62
CA ILE A 225 9.93 4.97 2.63
C ILE A 225 10.46 3.71 1.94
N ILE A 226 10.93 2.71 2.70
CA ILE A 226 11.49 1.48 2.12
C ILE A 226 10.41 0.74 1.34
N SER A 227 9.23 0.58 1.92
CA SER A 227 8.13 -0.14 1.26
C SER A 227 7.72 0.53 -0.06
N ASN A 228 7.53 1.86 -0.07
CA ASN A 228 7.13 2.55 -1.30
C ASN A 228 8.24 2.57 -2.36
N GLN A 229 9.52 2.71 -1.95
CA GLN A 229 10.64 2.64 -2.89
C GLN A 229 10.73 1.27 -3.55
N THR A 230 10.62 0.20 -2.78
CA THR A 230 10.66 -1.17 -3.29
C THR A 230 9.42 -1.49 -4.13
N LEU A 231 8.23 -0.95 -3.78
CA LEU A 231 7.04 -1.04 -4.62
C LEU A 231 7.25 -0.39 -6.00
N ILE A 232 7.75 0.84 -6.03
CA ILE A 232 8.04 1.56 -7.29
C ILE A 232 9.03 0.76 -8.14
N VAL A 233 10.09 0.21 -7.54
CA VAL A 233 11.05 -0.64 -8.25
C VAL A 233 10.38 -1.92 -8.77
N SER A 234 9.52 -2.56 -7.98
CA SER A 234 8.75 -3.73 -8.39
C SER A 234 7.88 -3.40 -9.61
N ILE A 235 7.03 -2.38 -9.51
CA ILE A 235 6.12 -1.98 -10.59
C ILE A 235 6.90 -1.68 -11.88
N LYS A 236 8.00 -0.96 -11.79
CA LYS A 236 8.83 -0.60 -12.97
C LYS A 236 9.49 -1.82 -13.63
N ASN A 237 9.69 -2.92 -12.90
CA ASN A 237 10.35 -4.12 -13.41
C ASN A 237 9.39 -5.22 -13.87
N ILE A 238 8.28 -5.44 -13.15
CA ILE A 238 7.37 -6.57 -13.41
C ILE A 238 5.93 -6.13 -13.72
N GLY A 239 5.67 -4.83 -13.75
CA GLY A 239 4.35 -4.26 -14.01
C GLY A 239 3.46 -4.21 -12.77
N SER A 240 2.39 -3.40 -12.86
CA SER A 240 1.47 -3.15 -11.75
C SER A 240 0.67 -4.40 -11.36
N VAL A 241 0.21 -5.20 -12.31
CA VAL A 241 -0.59 -6.41 -12.05
C VAL A 241 0.17 -7.43 -11.21
N ARG A 242 1.44 -7.73 -11.56
CA ARG A 242 2.23 -8.68 -10.77
C ARG A 242 2.61 -8.10 -9.41
N ALA A 243 3.00 -6.83 -9.37
CA ALA A 243 3.33 -6.16 -8.12
C ALA A 243 2.15 -6.13 -7.15
N SER A 244 0.91 -5.93 -7.63
CA SER A 244 -0.29 -5.95 -6.80
C SER A 244 -0.58 -7.30 -6.16
N VAL A 245 -0.33 -8.41 -6.87
CA VAL A 245 -0.50 -9.77 -6.29
C VAL A 245 0.54 -10.05 -5.21
N LEU A 246 1.78 -9.57 -5.39
CA LEU A 246 2.81 -9.71 -4.35
C LEU A 246 2.45 -8.96 -3.07
N GLY A 247 1.64 -7.91 -3.16
CA GLY A 247 1.06 -7.21 -2.02
C GLY A 247 0.26 -8.10 -1.07
N ALA A 248 -0.22 -9.28 -1.52
CA ALA A 248 -0.88 -10.25 -0.64
C ALA A 248 -0.01 -10.76 0.52
N MET A 249 1.29 -10.51 0.48
CA MET A 249 2.17 -10.80 1.62
C MET A 249 2.01 -9.80 2.79
N GLU A 250 1.38 -8.64 2.58
CA GLU A 250 1.10 -7.67 3.65
C GLU A 250 0.26 -8.29 4.78
N PRO A 251 -0.94 -8.84 4.51
CA PRO A 251 -1.74 -9.46 5.58
C PRO A 251 -1.08 -10.70 6.17
N VAL A 252 -0.31 -11.46 5.40
CA VAL A 252 0.48 -12.59 5.94
C VAL A 252 1.48 -12.09 6.98
N THR A 253 2.21 -11.02 6.66
CA THR A 253 3.18 -10.42 7.59
C THR A 253 2.49 -9.85 8.82
N ALA A 254 1.33 -9.18 8.66
CA ALA A 254 0.56 -8.66 9.78
C ALA A 254 0.10 -9.77 10.74
N VAL A 255 -0.35 -10.92 10.22
CA VAL A 255 -0.69 -12.10 11.05
C VAL A 255 0.54 -12.64 11.78
N VAL A 256 1.68 -12.75 11.12
CA VAL A 256 2.92 -13.20 11.76
C VAL A 256 3.34 -12.25 12.89
N VAL A 257 3.21 -10.95 12.68
CA VAL A 257 3.45 -9.94 13.75
C VAL A 257 2.47 -10.12 14.89
N GLY A 258 1.18 -10.31 14.61
CA GLY A 258 0.16 -10.60 15.61
C GLY A 258 0.52 -11.79 16.51
N LEU A 259 0.96 -12.88 15.88
CA LEU A 259 1.39 -14.09 16.57
C LEU A 259 2.65 -13.88 17.45
N LEU A 260 3.69 -13.28 16.88
CA LEU A 260 5.02 -13.23 17.50
C LEU A 260 5.15 -12.09 18.51
N VAL A 261 4.47 -10.97 18.30
CA VAL A 261 4.64 -9.74 19.10
C VAL A 261 3.44 -9.50 20.01
N PHE A 262 2.23 -9.69 19.49
CA PHE A 262 1.00 -9.40 20.25
C PHE A 262 0.40 -10.64 20.93
N GLY A 263 1.04 -11.83 20.81
CA GLY A 263 0.59 -13.05 21.46
C GLY A 263 -0.74 -13.59 20.96
N GLU A 264 -1.14 -13.21 19.74
CA GLU A 264 -2.36 -13.73 19.12
C GLU A 264 -2.22 -15.23 18.83
N SER A 265 -3.33 -15.97 18.84
CA SER A 265 -3.31 -17.40 18.56
C SER A 265 -3.42 -17.66 17.06
N LEU A 266 -2.60 -18.59 16.54
CA LEU A 266 -2.74 -19.07 15.18
C LEU A 266 -4.00 -19.91 15.05
N THR A 267 -4.99 -19.39 14.35
CA THR A 267 -6.18 -20.16 14.03
C THR A 267 -5.98 -21.02 12.78
N VAL A 268 -6.75 -22.12 12.66
CA VAL A 268 -6.74 -22.96 11.45
C VAL A 268 -7.10 -22.12 10.21
N LYS A 269 -8.02 -21.15 10.34
CA LYS A 269 -8.37 -20.21 9.27
C LYS A 269 -7.18 -19.36 8.84
N SER A 270 -6.44 -18.81 9.81
CA SER A 270 -5.24 -18.00 9.51
C SER A 270 -4.18 -18.83 8.77
N ALA A 271 -3.94 -20.07 9.20
CA ALA A 271 -3.01 -20.97 8.53
C ALA A 271 -3.43 -21.28 7.09
N ILE A 272 -4.71 -21.59 6.86
CA ILE A 272 -5.24 -21.86 5.50
C ILE A 272 -5.13 -20.60 4.63
N GLY A 273 -5.54 -19.44 5.13
CA GLY A 273 -5.45 -18.18 4.39
C GLY A 273 -4.03 -17.85 3.96
N MET A 274 -3.05 -18.00 4.87
CA MET A 274 -1.63 -17.79 4.56
C MET A 274 -1.12 -18.77 3.50
N LEU A 275 -1.47 -20.06 3.57
CA LEU A 275 -1.06 -21.04 2.56
C LEU A 275 -1.62 -20.73 1.17
N ILE A 276 -2.89 -20.28 1.08
CA ILE A 276 -3.49 -19.87 -0.19
C ILE A 276 -2.75 -18.68 -0.78
N ILE A 277 -2.40 -17.67 0.05
CA ILE A 277 -1.65 -16.48 -0.39
C ILE A 277 -0.25 -16.88 -0.87
N LEU A 278 0.48 -17.70 -0.12
CA LEU A 278 1.80 -18.16 -0.51
C LEU A 278 1.77 -18.90 -1.85
N ALA A 279 0.76 -19.74 -2.07
CA ALA A 279 0.57 -20.42 -3.36
C ALA A 279 0.30 -19.41 -4.49
N ALA A 280 -0.53 -18.38 -4.28
CA ALA A 280 -0.78 -17.32 -5.25
C ALA A 280 0.50 -16.55 -5.62
N VAL A 281 1.32 -16.20 -4.61
CA VAL A 281 2.61 -15.52 -4.81
C VAL A 281 3.56 -16.40 -5.64
N VAL A 282 3.66 -17.70 -5.36
CA VAL A 282 4.48 -18.63 -6.15
C VAL A 282 4.00 -18.70 -7.60
N ILE A 283 2.68 -18.83 -7.82
CA ILE A 283 2.09 -18.87 -9.17
C ILE A 283 2.45 -17.61 -9.96
N ILE A 284 2.31 -16.41 -9.36
CA ILE A 284 2.58 -15.16 -10.09
C ILE A 284 4.06 -14.99 -10.42
N ILE A 285 4.96 -15.42 -9.53
CA ILE A 285 6.40 -15.37 -9.78
C ILE A 285 6.77 -16.34 -10.94
N LEU A 286 6.26 -17.57 -10.90
CA LEU A 286 6.55 -18.57 -11.93
C LEU A 286 5.93 -18.22 -13.29
N SER A 287 4.76 -17.58 -13.31
CA SER A 287 4.11 -17.13 -14.55
C SER A 287 4.94 -16.12 -15.35
N GLY A 288 5.83 -15.39 -14.68
CA GLY A 288 6.70 -14.40 -15.33
C GLY A 288 7.89 -14.96 -16.10
N ASN A 289 8.22 -16.23 -15.91
CA ASN A 289 9.36 -16.88 -16.58
C ASN A 289 9.01 -17.46 -17.98
N ARG A 290 7.75 -17.47 -18.36
CA ARG A 290 7.36 -17.91 -19.71
C ARG A 290 7.65 -16.78 -20.71
N LYS A 291 8.76 -16.90 -21.44
CA LYS A 291 9.10 -16.07 -22.61
C LYS A 291 7.97 -16.23 -23.64
N GLY A 292 7.15 -15.22 -23.87
CA GLY A 292 6.15 -15.28 -24.95
C GLY A 292 4.93 -14.37 -24.82
N GLU A 293 4.88 -13.45 -23.88
CA GLU A 293 3.77 -12.47 -23.79
C GLU A 293 4.33 -11.05 -23.88
N ILE A 294 4.76 -10.66 -25.09
CA ILE A 294 4.92 -9.27 -25.53
C ILE A 294 3.72 -8.93 -26.42
#